data_79d30657417d5bd8729e25f2e847af44
#
_entry.id   79d30657417d5bd8729e25f2e847af44
#
_cell.length_a   1.000
_cell.length_b   1.000
_cell.length_c   1.000
_cell.angle_alpha   90.00
_cell.angle_beta   90.00
_cell.angle_gamma   90.00
#
_symmetry.space_group_name_H-M   'P 1'
#
loop_
_entity.id
_entity.type
_entity.pdbx_description
1 polymer ?
#
loop_
_entity_poly.entity_id
_entity_poly.type
_entity_poly.pdbx_seq_one_letter_code
_entity_poly.pdbx_strand_id
1 'polypeptide(L)'
;MAVPSEFKYSKEHEWVKVEGNVATIGITEYAQNELGDIVFVELPETDDDIDEGESFGSVESVKTVSELYAPISGKIVEVNEELEDSPEFVNESPYEKAWMVKIEISDDSQLEELLSADQYSEMIGE
;
A
#
# COMPACT_ATOMS: atom_id res chain seq x y z
N MET A 1 8.71 10.48 11.43
CA MET A 1 7.40 10.31 10.77
C MET A 1 6.48 9.46 11.61
N ALA A 2 5.23 9.87 11.71
CA ALA A 2 4.27 9.08 12.45
C ALA A 2 3.90 7.82 11.67
N VAL A 3 3.82 6.70 12.37
CA VAL A 3 3.42 5.42 11.78
C VAL A 3 2.18 4.95 12.54
N PRO A 4 1.01 4.92 11.88
CA PRO A 4 -0.23 4.51 12.57
C PRO A 4 -0.09 3.14 13.21
N SER A 5 -0.45 3.04 14.48
CA SER A 5 -0.25 1.82 15.27
C SER A 5 -1.29 0.73 14.97
N GLU A 6 -2.40 1.10 14.38
CA GLU A 6 -3.47 0.16 14.06
C GLU A 6 -3.26 -0.60 12.74
N PHE A 7 -2.26 -0.20 11.96
CA PHE A 7 -1.96 -0.85 10.68
C PHE A 7 -0.81 -1.85 10.82
N LYS A 8 -0.70 -2.71 9.82
CA LYS A 8 0.47 -3.57 9.63
C LYS A 8 1.25 -3.04 8.42
N TYR A 9 2.51 -3.46 8.30
CA TYR A 9 3.40 -2.90 7.29
C TYR A 9 4.20 -3.98 6.60
N SER A 10 4.51 -3.77 5.31
CA SER A 10 5.40 -4.65 4.58
C SER A 10 6.80 -4.04 4.53
N LYS A 11 7.79 -4.87 4.21
CA LYS A 11 9.18 -4.41 4.01
C LYS A 11 9.33 -3.55 2.77
N GLU A 12 8.32 -3.56 1.91
CA GLU A 12 8.28 -2.76 0.68
C GLU A 12 7.61 -1.40 0.92
N HIS A 13 7.39 -1.04 2.19
CA HIS A 13 6.82 0.26 2.60
C HIS A 13 5.36 0.44 2.20
N GLU A 14 4.58 -0.63 2.33
CA GLU A 14 3.13 -0.56 2.16
C GLU A 14 2.48 -0.77 3.51
N TRP A 15 1.37 -0.05 3.74
CA TRP A 15 0.58 -0.27 4.94
C TRP A 15 -0.63 -1.15 4.61
N VAL A 16 -1.08 -1.90 5.60
CA VAL A 16 -2.21 -2.83 5.46
C VAL A 16 -3.17 -2.59 6.61
N LYS A 17 -4.42 -2.27 6.29
CA LYS A 17 -5.48 -2.12 7.27
C LYS A 17 -6.47 -3.25 7.08
N VAL A 18 -6.62 -4.10 8.09
CA VAL A 18 -7.48 -5.29 8.01
C VAL A 18 -8.82 -5.02 8.67
N GLU A 19 -9.89 -5.26 7.93
CA GLU A 19 -11.26 -5.16 8.45
C GLU A 19 -11.99 -6.43 8.01
N GLY A 20 -12.25 -7.34 8.97
CA GLY A 20 -12.83 -8.63 8.65
C GLY A 20 -11.91 -9.43 7.74
N ASN A 21 -12.38 -9.77 6.55
CA ASN A 21 -11.62 -10.54 5.56
C ASN A 21 -11.07 -9.67 4.43
N VAL A 22 -11.11 -8.35 4.61
CA VAL A 22 -10.66 -7.40 3.57
C VAL A 22 -9.48 -6.59 4.09
N ALA A 23 -8.43 -6.49 3.29
CA ALA A 23 -7.27 -5.67 3.58
C ALA A 23 -7.24 -4.48 2.65
N THR A 24 -7.13 -3.28 3.22
CA THR A 24 -6.93 -2.03 2.46
C THR A 24 -5.44 -1.73 2.46
N ILE A 25 -4.89 -1.41 1.31
CA ILE A 25 -3.44 -1.27 1.11
C ILE A 25 -3.12 0.08 0.48
N GLY A 26 -2.04 0.69 0.96
CA GLY A 26 -1.47 1.90 0.37
C GLY A 26 0.02 1.96 0.69
N ILE A 27 0.67 3.05 0.33
CA ILE A 27 2.09 3.24 0.66
C ILE A 27 2.22 4.16 1.88
N THR A 28 3.32 4.00 2.62
CA THR A 28 3.55 4.75 3.85
C THR A 28 4.05 6.16 3.57
N GLU A 29 4.02 7.01 4.60
CA GLU A 29 4.58 8.36 4.52
C GLU A 29 6.07 8.32 4.17
N TYR A 30 6.78 7.33 4.72
CA TYR A 30 8.19 7.14 4.40
C TYR A 30 8.40 6.89 2.91
N ALA A 31 7.56 6.03 2.32
CA ALA A 31 7.67 5.70 0.90
C ALA A 31 7.43 6.93 0.03
N GLN A 32 6.38 7.70 0.31
CA GLN A 32 6.08 8.87 -0.52
C GLN A 32 7.15 9.96 -0.36
N ASN A 33 7.75 10.08 0.83
CA ASN A 33 8.84 11.04 1.02
C ASN A 33 10.07 10.65 0.21
N GLU A 34 10.38 9.36 0.13
CA GLU A 34 11.52 8.89 -0.66
C GLU A 34 11.27 9.06 -2.15
N LEU A 35 10.04 8.90 -2.60
CA LEU A 35 9.68 9.03 -4.00
C LEU A 35 9.59 10.50 -4.45
N GLY A 36 9.17 11.38 -3.56
CA GLY A 36 8.90 12.77 -3.91
C GLY A 36 7.51 12.95 -4.48
N ASP A 37 7.28 14.01 -5.24
CA ASP A 37 5.94 14.33 -5.77
C ASP A 37 5.46 13.23 -6.72
N ILE A 38 4.30 12.67 -6.41
CA ILE A 38 3.69 11.62 -7.23
C ILE A 38 2.88 12.28 -8.34
N VAL A 39 3.15 11.86 -9.58
CA VAL A 39 2.51 12.44 -10.77
C VAL A 39 1.59 11.45 -11.49
N PHE A 40 1.73 10.15 -11.21
CA PHE A 40 0.87 9.15 -11.82
C PHE A 40 0.80 7.90 -10.95
N VAL A 41 -0.39 7.29 -10.89
CA VAL A 41 -0.60 6.03 -10.16
C VAL A 41 -1.30 5.06 -11.11
N GLU A 42 -0.72 3.88 -11.29
CA GLU A 42 -1.32 2.81 -12.08
C GLU A 42 -1.81 1.73 -11.13
N LEU A 43 -3.10 1.39 -11.23
CA LEU A 43 -3.76 0.44 -10.34
C LEU A 43 -4.30 -0.75 -11.12
N PRO A 44 -4.49 -1.90 -10.45
CA PRO A 44 -5.04 -3.09 -11.10
C PRO A 44 -6.55 -2.94 -11.32
N GLU A 45 -7.16 -3.96 -11.90
CA GLU A 45 -8.60 -4.00 -12.09
C GLU A 45 -9.25 -4.82 -10.97
N THR A 46 -10.51 -4.52 -10.66
CA THR A 46 -11.29 -5.33 -9.73
C THR A 46 -11.43 -6.74 -10.30
N ASP A 47 -11.57 -7.71 -9.39
CA ASP A 47 -11.68 -9.14 -9.68
C ASP A 47 -10.36 -9.82 -10.11
N ASP A 48 -9.26 -9.07 -10.23
CA ASP A 48 -7.95 -9.67 -10.46
C ASP A 48 -7.51 -10.44 -9.22
N ASP A 49 -6.92 -11.61 -9.43
CA ASP A 49 -6.27 -12.37 -8.36
C ASP A 49 -4.81 -11.96 -8.28
N ILE A 50 -4.30 -11.82 -7.06
CA ILE A 50 -2.92 -11.42 -6.87
C ILE A 50 -2.27 -12.27 -5.77
N ASP A 51 -1.00 -12.65 -5.99
CA ASP A 51 -0.23 -13.42 -5.01
C ASP A 51 0.75 -12.51 -4.27
N GLU A 52 1.03 -12.87 -3.03
CA GLU A 52 2.02 -12.16 -2.23
C GLU A 52 3.33 -12.01 -3.01
N GLY A 53 3.86 -10.80 -3.06
CA GLY A 53 5.10 -10.51 -3.76
C GLY A 53 4.96 -10.14 -5.22
N GLU A 54 3.76 -10.30 -5.80
CA GLU A 54 3.52 -9.86 -7.17
C GLU A 54 3.28 -8.35 -7.22
N SER A 55 3.67 -7.74 -8.32
CA SER A 55 3.36 -6.33 -8.55
C SER A 55 1.87 -6.19 -8.86
N PHE A 56 1.18 -5.29 -8.12
CA PHE A 56 -0.23 -5.02 -8.40
C PHE A 56 -0.44 -3.64 -9.03
N GLY A 57 0.61 -2.87 -9.19
CA GLY A 57 0.51 -1.55 -9.77
C GLY A 57 1.83 -0.82 -9.65
N SER A 58 1.80 0.48 -9.91
CA SER A 58 3.00 1.30 -9.81
C SER A 58 2.65 2.74 -9.48
N VAL A 59 3.63 3.47 -8.95
CA VAL A 59 3.53 4.92 -8.76
C VAL A 59 4.69 5.57 -9.48
N GLU A 60 4.40 6.65 -10.17
CA GLU A 60 5.42 7.43 -10.86
C GLU A 60 5.58 8.77 -10.15
N SER A 61 6.80 9.10 -9.81
CA SER A 61 7.12 10.40 -9.23
C SER A 61 7.94 11.21 -10.24
N VAL A 62 8.22 12.45 -9.87
CA VAL A 62 9.08 13.31 -10.71
C VAL A 62 10.50 12.76 -10.85
N LYS A 63 10.91 11.83 -9.98
CA LYS A 63 12.25 11.25 -9.96
C LYS A 63 12.32 9.86 -10.61
N THR A 64 11.28 9.03 -10.42
CA THR A 64 11.38 7.60 -10.73
C THR A 64 10.01 6.94 -10.79
N VAL A 65 10.00 5.70 -11.27
CA VAL A 65 8.82 4.83 -11.24
C VAL A 65 9.10 3.69 -10.27
N SER A 66 8.16 3.41 -9.38
CA SER A 66 8.30 2.33 -8.40
C SER A 66 7.14 1.36 -8.53
N GLU A 67 7.46 0.06 -8.56
CA GLU A 67 6.45 -0.99 -8.55
C GLU A 67 5.87 -1.16 -7.15
N LEU A 68 4.60 -1.51 -7.10
CA LEU A 68 3.91 -1.80 -5.84
C LEU A 68 3.71 -3.31 -5.74
N TYR A 69 4.19 -3.90 -4.64
CA TYR A 69 4.13 -5.35 -4.45
C TYR A 69 3.07 -5.72 -3.43
N ALA A 70 2.32 -6.78 -3.72
CA ALA A 70 1.24 -7.21 -2.84
C ALA A 70 1.81 -7.77 -1.53
N PRO A 71 1.40 -7.23 -0.39
CA PRO A 71 1.87 -7.75 0.90
C PRO A 71 1.16 -9.04 1.31
N ILE A 72 0.02 -9.33 0.68
CA ILE A 72 -0.77 -10.54 0.93
C ILE A 72 -1.43 -11.00 -0.36
N SER A 73 -1.81 -12.26 -0.40
CA SER A 73 -2.53 -12.83 -1.54
C SER A 73 -4.04 -12.64 -1.38
N GLY A 74 -4.74 -12.50 -2.48
CA GLY A 74 -6.18 -12.39 -2.49
C GLY A 74 -6.73 -11.87 -3.80
N LYS A 75 -8.00 -11.47 -3.75
CA LYS A 75 -8.70 -10.95 -4.91
C LYS A 75 -8.93 -9.46 -4.74
N ILE A 76 -8.65 -8.68 -5.77
CA ILE A 76 -8.89 -7.24 -5.77
C ILE A 76 -10.41 -7.01 -5.80
N VAL A 77 -10.97 -6.45 -4.73
CA VAL A 77 -12.42 -6.20 -4.64
C VAL A 77 -12.77 -4.73 -4.84
N GLU A 78 -11.81 -3.83 -4.64
CA GLU A 78 -12.04 -2.40 -4.85
C GLU A 78 -10.72 -1.71 -5.16
N VAL A 79 -10.79 -0.69 -6.00
CA VAL A 79 -9.64 0.11 -6.42
C VAL A 79 -10.01 1.59 -6.25
N ASN A 80 -9.07 2.38 -5.72
CA ASN A 80 -9.31 3.81 -5.50
C ASN A 80 -9.00 4.59 -6.78
N GLU A 81 -10.00 4.69 -7.65
CA GLU A 81 -9.84 5.35 -8.94
C GLU A 81 -9.53 6.85 -8.84
N GLU A 82 -9.82 7.47 -7.70
CA GLU A 82 -9.52 8.89 -7.50
C GLU A 82 -8.03 9.19 -7.61
N LEU A 83 -7.18 8.21 -7.33
CA LEU A 83 -5.74 8.39 -7.41
C LEU A 83 -5.26 8.56 -8.86
N GLU A 84 -6.02 8.10 -9.84
CA GLU A 84 -5.67 8.30 -11.25
C GLU A 84 -5.85 9.76 -11.64
N ASP A 85 -6.85 10.43 -11.07
CA ASP A 85 -7.11 11.86 -11.32
C ASP A 85 -6.35 12.76 -10.35
N SER A 86 -6.11 12.27 -9.13
CA SER A 86 -5.50 13.07 -8.07
C SER A 86 -4.35 12.32 -7.40
N PRO A 87 -3.26 12.03 -8.16
CA PRO A 87 -2.13 11.27 -7.61
C PRO A 87 -1.44 11.99 -6.44
N GLU A 88 -1.60 13.30 -6.31
CA GLU A 88 -1.05 14.08 -5.21
C GLU A 88 -1.62 13.68 -3.84
N PHE A 89 -2.73 12.95 -3.80
CA PHE A 89 -3.25 12.43 -2.53
C PHE A 89 -2.24 11.50 -1.86
N VAL A 90 -1.39 10.82 -2.64
CA VAL A 90 -0.35 9.95 -2.09
C VAL A 90 0.61 10.75 -1.21
N ASN A 91 0.92 11.97 -1.61
CA ASN A 91 1.81 12.85 -0.84
C ASN A 91 1.07 13.51 0.32
N GLU A 92 -0.20 13.88 0.11
CA GLU A 92 -0.95 14.68 1.08
C GLU A 92 -1.60 13.84 2.18
N SER A 93 -2.07 12.65 1.84
CA SER A 93 -2.83 11.83 2.79
C SER A 93 -2.60 10.35 2.51
N PRO A 94 -1.36 9.86 2.73
CA PRO A 94 -1.01 8.47 2.36
C PRO A 94 -1.79 7.40 3.13
N TYR A 95 -2.27 7.73 4.34
CA TYR A 95 -2.96 6.73 5.18
C TYR A 95 -4.48 6.80 5.11
N GLU A 96 -5.05 7.79 4.45
CA GLU A 96 -6.50 7.94 4.36
C GLU A 96 -7.00 8.04 2.92
N LYS A 97 -6.80 9.19 2.27
CA LYS A 97 -7.32 9.43 0.93
C LYS A 97 -6.61 8.63 -0.14
N ALA A 98 -5.37 8.23 0.11
CA ALA A 98 -4.54 7.54 -0.85
C ALA A 98 -4.49 6.03 -0.65
N TRP A 99 -5.54 5.43 -0.08
CA TRP A 99 -5.63 3.99 -0.12
C TRP A 99 -5.69 3.56 -1.60
N MET A 100 -5.05 2.47 -1.93
CA MET A 100 -4.91 2.07 -3.33
C MET A 100 -5.84 0.95 -3.75
N VAL A 101 -5.83 -0.15 -3.02
CA VAL A 101 -6.66 -1.32 -3.33
C VAL A 101 -7.22 -1.93 -2.06
N LYS A 102 -8.33 -2.63 -2.22
CA LYS A 102 -8.87 -3.49 -1.16
C LYS A 102 -8.83 -4.91 -1.70
N ILE A 103 -8.28 -5.81 -0.91
CA ILE A 103 -8.09 -7.22 -1.28
C ILE A 103 -8.89 -8.10 -0.34
N GLU A 104 -9.69 -9.01 -0.92
CA GLU A 104 -10.32 -10.08 -0.13
C GLU A 104 -9.24 -11.12 0.16
N ILE A 105 -8.91 -11.29 1.44
CA ILE A 105 -7.76 -12.09 1.85
C ILE A 105 -8.01 -13.57 1.58
N SER A 106 -7.08 -14.23 0.88
CA SER A 106 -7.18 -15.65 0.58
C SER A 106 -6.42 -16.50 1.59
N ASP A 107 -5.39 -15.94 2.23
CA ASP A 107 -4.57 -16.65 3.22
C ASP A 107 -4.19 -15.68 4.32
N ASP A 108 -4.95 -15.70 5.42
CA ASP A 108 -4.73 -14.77 6.52
C ASP A 108 -3.47 -15.07 7.33
N SER A 109 -2.85 -16.23 7.13
CA SER A 109 -1.58 -16.52 7.78
C SER A 109 -0.47 -15.60 7.28
N GLN A 110 -0.61 -15.04 6.10
CA GLN A 110 0.37 -14.09 5.55
C GLN A 110 0.39 -12.78 6.34
N LEU A 111 -0.68 -12.45 7.05
CA LEU A 111 -0.71 -11.26 7.91
C LEU A 111 0.30 -11.35 9.04
N GLU A 112 0.62 -12.56 9.48
CA GLU A 112 1.59 -12.76 10.55
C GLU A 112 3.02 -12.45 10.12
N GLU A 113 3.28 -12.44 8.82
CA GLU A 113 4.59 -12.12 8.27
C GLU A 113 4.81 -10.60 8.16
N LEU A 114 3.75 -9.83 8.30
CA LEU A 114 3.83 -8.37 8.20
C LEU A 114 4.40 -7.77 9.50
N LEU A 115 4.93 -6.57 9.38
CA LEU A 115 5.54 -5.87 10.49
C LEU A 115 4.48 -5.11 11.28
N SER A 116 4.67 -5.01 12.61
CA SER A 116 3.90 -4.09 13.42
C SER A 116 4.42 -2.67 13.18
N ALA A 117 3.68 -1.67 13.68
CA ALA A 117 4.12 -0.27 13.57
C ALA A 117 5.50 -0.08 14.21
N ASP A 118 5.72 -0.68 15.39
CA ASP A 118 7.00 -0.57 16.08
C ASP A 118 8.14 -1.21 15.28
N GLN A 119 7.90 -2.38 14.72
CA GLN A 119 8.90 -3.08 13.91
C GLN A 119 9.22 -2.29 12.64
N TYR A 120 8.20 -1.73 12.03
CA TYR A 120 8.40 -0.93 10.82
C TYR A 120 9.18 0.35 11.12
N SER A 121 8.82 1.03 12.22
CA SER A 121 9.53 2.25 12.65
C SER A 121 11.02 1.96 12.87
N GLU A 122 11.33 0.82 13.50
CA GLU A 122 12.72 0.41 13.70
C GLU A 122 13.43 0.20 12.36
N MET A 123 12.75 -0.44 11.41
CA MET A 123 13.32 -0.73 10.10
C MET A 123 13.69 0.54 9.34
N ILE A 124 12.88 1.58 9.44
CA ILE A 124 13.13 2.84 8.73
C ILE A 124 13.96 3.84 9.56
N GLY A 125 14.39 3.45 10.75
CA GLY A 125 15.29 4.25 11.57
C GLY A 125 14.63 5.33 12.41
N GLU A 126 13.39 5.12 12.80
CA GLU A 126 12.65 6.09 13.61
C GLU A 126 12.41 5.66 15.04
#